data_00550444cce2d00c291c3d56e69ff6e2
#
_entry.id   00550444cce2d00c291c3d56e69ff6e2
#
_cell.length_a   1.000
_cell.length_b   1.000
_cell.length_c   1.000
_cell.angle_alpha   90.00
_cell.angle_beta   90.00
_cell.angle_gamma   90.00
#
_symmetry.space_group_name_H-M   'P 1'
#
loop_
_entity.id
_entity.type
_entity.pdbx_description
1 polymer ?
#
loop_
_entity_poly.entity_id
_entity_poly.type
_entity_poly.pdbx_seq_one_letter_code
_entity_poly.pdbx_strand_id
1 'polypeptide(L)'
;MRAMILSAGYGTRLWPLTEDRTKPAIPILGKPLVGYVAEYLTSYGCEEIIVNLHHRPESVRAALGDGSRFGVNLHYVEEPVILGTSGALDNARELLEGETIIVVNGKIITDIDLNAVLETHRRTKAIATLVLMSNPECQRFTVVETAGECLKGFGSMPVQADYVGKVAPLMFTGIQILEPRIFDYIPRGVFSHTTADVYPQAIAQGERISAHVATGKWYELSTLQRYLDISLSMLAEQQQDVTVGARCTISKGALVRQSVLWDDVVIEADARVHRAVLGDGVRIPAGEQIEEAVVVRNSLVHGKNAPPKALKGVVRGDNFVVPLSQ
;
A
#
# COMPACT_ATOMS: atom_id res chain seq x y z
N MET A 1 -4.40 19.82 10.61
CA MET A 1 -4.19 18.46 11.21
C MET A 1 -3.07 17.78 10.46
N ARG A 2 -2.13 17.20 11.17
CA ARG A 2 -0.98 16.49 10.58
C ARG A 2 -1.31 15.03 10.31
N ALA A 3 -0.62 14.48 9.33
CA ALA A 3 -0.71 13.06 9.04
C ALA A 3 0.68 12.44 8.80
N MET A 4 0.78 11.12 8.94
CA MET A 4 1.97 10.38 8.57
C MET A 4 1.61 9.23 7.64
N ILE A 5 2.37 9.10 6.55
CA ILE A 5 2.28 7.97 5.62
C ILE A 5 3.46 7.02 5.87
N LEU A 6 3.16 5.77 6.25
CA LEU A 6 4.18 4.74 6.49
C LEU A 6 4.64 4.12 5.17
N SER A 7 5.86 4.47 4.71
CA SER A 7 6.36 4.17 3.36
C SER A 7 7.74 3.48 3.31
N ALA A 8 8.35 3.13 4.44
CA ALA A 8 9.73 2.60 4.52
C ALA A 8 9.92 1.13 4.10
N GLY A 9 8.86 0.40 3.74
CA GLY A 9 8.93 -1.04 3.51
C GLY A 9 9.63 -1.47 2.20
N TYR A 10 10.31 -2.63 2.19
CA TYR A 10 11.04 -3.17 1.03
C TYR A 10 10.16 -3.55 -0.18
N GLY A 11 8.92 -3.93 0.01
CA GLY A 11 8.02 -4.32 -1.10
C GLY A 11 8.40 -5.61 -1.83
N THR A 12 9.14 -6.51 -1.23
CA THR A 12 9.76 -7.70 -1.84
C THR A 12 8.82 -8.62 -2.62
N ARG A 13 7.54 -8.70 -2.22
CA ARG A 13 6.52 -9.52 -2.92
C ARG A 13 6.03 -8.93 -4.23
N LEU A 14 6.45 -7.70 -4.56
CA LEU A 14 6.14 -7.02 -5.82
C LEU A 14 7.33 -7.02 -6.77
N TRP A 15 8.44 -7.66 -6.38
CA TRP A 15 9.55 -7.87 -7.31
C TRP A 15 9.07 -8.70 -8.53
N PRO A 16 9.42 -8.35 -9.76
CA PRO A 16 10.48 -7.43 -10.19
C PRO A 16 10.06 -5.96 -10.36
N LEU A 17 8.79 -5.60 -10.17
CA LEU A 17 8.33 -4.21 -10.31
C LEU A 17 8.96 -3.25 -9.28
N THR A 18 9.49 -3.79 -8.18
CA THR A 18 10.19 -3.01 -7.14
C THR A 18 11.71 -3.04 -7.27
N GLU A 19 12.25 -3.42 -8.42
CA GLU A 19 13.70 -3.49 -8.58
C GLU A 19 14.36 -2.11 -8.66
N ASP A 20 13.72 -1.12 -9.28
CA ASP A 20 14.22 0.26 -9.42
C ASP A 20 13.48 1.28 -8.54
N ARG A 21 12.37 0.90 -7.94
CA ARG A 21 11.53 1.78 -7.11
C ARG A 21 10.93 1.02 -5.94
N THR A 22 10.46 1.75 -4.93
CA THR A 22 9.76 1.14 -3.80
C THR A 22 8.28 0.91 -4.11
N LYS A 23 7.63 0.06 -3.33
CA LYS A 23 6.18 -0.18 -3.44
C LYS A 23 5.34 1.12 -3.43
N PRO A 24 5.57 2.10 -2.53
CA PRO A 24 4.82 3.35 -2.55
C PRO A 24 4.92 4.13 -3.86
N ALA A 25 6.04 3.98 -4.60
CA ALA A 25 6.28 4.65 -5.87
C ALA A 25 5.76 3.89 -7.10
N ILE A 26 5.22 2.67 -6.93
CA ILE A 26 4.63 1.92 -8.05
C ILE A 26 3.41 2.68 -8.59
N PRO A 27 3.31 2.90 -9.91
CA PRO A 27 2.15 3.54 -10.51
C PRO A 27 0.94 2.60 -10.52
N ILE A 28 -0.22 3.12 -10.13
CA ILE A 28 -1.53 2.50 -10.35
C ILE A 28 -2.32 3.46 -11.23
N LEU A 29 -2.73 3.03 -12.41
CA LEU A 29 -3.40 3.87 -13.39
C LEU A 29 -2.66 5.21 -13.61
N GLY A 30 -1.33 5.18 -13.74
CA GLY A 30 -0.48 6.35 -14.00
C GLY A 30 -0.19 7.24 -12.77
N LYS A 31 -0.76 6.95 -11.58
CA LYS A 31 -0.50 7.69 -10.35
C LYS A 31 0.29 6.83 -9.36
N PRO A 32 1.35 7.33 -8.70
CA PRO A 32 2.06 6.55 -7.68
C PRO A 32 1.12 6.16 -6.54
N LEU A 33 1.24 4.95 -6.03
CA LEU A 33 0.39 4.42 -4.96
C LEU A 33 0.32 5.37 -3.75
N VAL A 34 1.46 5.90 -3.32
CA VAL A 34 1.54 6.85 -2.21
C VAL A 34 0.84 8.18 -2.50
N GLY A 35 0.69 8.54 -3.79
CA GLY A 35 -0.06 9.72 -4.21
C GLY A 35 -1.56 9.61 -3.93
N TYR A 36 -2.14 8.40 -4.05
CA TYR A 36 -3.53 8.17 -3.63
C TYR A 36 -3.71 8.41 -2.14
N VAL A 37 -2.74 8.01 -1.32
CA VAL A 37 -2.79 8.24 0.14
C VAL A 37 -2.64 9.71 0.46
N ALA A 38 -1.77 10.45 -0.24
CA ALA A 38 -1.60 11.88 -0.05
C ALA A 38 -2.89 12.64 -0.40
N GLU A 39 -3.49 12.39 -1.56
CA GLU A 39 -4.77 12.99 -1.97
C GLU A 39 -5.90 12.65 -1.00
N TYR A 40 -5.98 11.40 -0.55
CA TYR A 40 -6.97 10.98 0.44
C TYR A 40 -6.84 11.79 1.73
N LEU A 41 -5.65 11.93 2.29
CA LEU A 41 -5.42 12.72 3.49
C LEU A 41 -5.71 14.22 3.28
N THR A 42 -5.30 14.76 2.14
CA THR A 42 -5.56 16.16 1.77
C THR A 42 -7.07 16.44 1.68
N SER A 43 -7.86 15.53 1.14
CA SER A 43 -9.32 15.67 1.05
C SER A 43 -10.02 15.78 2.41
N TYR A 44 -9.34 15.38 3.49
CA TYR A 44 -9.79 15.52 4.87
C TYR A 44 -9.07 16.64 5.65
N GLY A 45 -8.42 17.57 4.93
CA GLY A 45 -7.81 18.76 5.51
C GLY A 45 -6.45 18.54 6.18
N CYS A 46 -5.71 17.48 5.79
CA CYS A 46 -4.32 17.34 6.17
C CYS A 46 -3.45 18.19 5.23
N GLU A 47 -2.87 19.27 5.74
CA GLU A 47 -2.03 20.19 4.98
C GLU A 47 -0.54 19.82 5.09
N GLU A 48 -0.14 19.20 6.20
CA GLU A 48 1.23 18.76 6.50
C GLU A 48 1.26 17.23 6.63
N ILE A 49 1.99 16.56 5.75
CA ILE A 49 2.12 15.10 5.75
C ILE A 49 3.58 14.69 5.89
N ILE A 50 3.84 13.88 6.89
CA ILE A 50 5.16 13.29 7.12
C ILE A 50 5.21 11.93 6.40
N VAL A 51 6.30 11.67 5.65
CA VAL A 51 6.52 10.42 4.92
C VAL A 51 7.84 9.80 5.38
N ASN A 52 7.78 8.64 6.04
CA ASN A 52 8.99 7.94 6.40
C ASN A 52 9.55 7.14 5.22
N LEU A 53 10.86 7.18 5.07
CA LEU A 53 11.60 6.57 3.98
C LEU A 53 12.71 5.68 4.53
N HIS A 54 13.05 4.61 3.82
CA HIS A 54 14.22 3.78 4.11
C HIS A 54 14.82 3.24 2.81
N HIS A 55 14.20 2.22 2.23
CA HIS A 55 14.70 1.58 1.02
C HIS A 55 14.40 2.46 -0.20
N ARG A 56 15.45 2.79 -1.01
CA ARG A 56 15.36 3.61 -2.23
C ARG A 56 14.53 4.90 -2.02
N PRO A 57 14.90 5.75 -1.07
CA PRO A 57 14.12 6.94 -0.70
C PRO A 57 13.85 7.87 -1.89
N GLU A 58 14.79 7.95 -2.84
CA GLU A 58 14.67 8.81 -4.01
C GLU A 58 13.49 8.44 -4.92
N SER A 59 13.09 7.16 -4.95
CA SER A 59 11.92 6.75 -5.74
C SER A 59 10.60 7.32 -5.21
N VAL A 60 10.48 7.48 -3.90
CA VAL A 60 9.30 8.12 -3.28
C VAL A 60 9.37 9.64 -3.43
N ARG A 61 10.56 10.23 -3.24
CA ARG A 61 10.79 11.67 -3.46
C ARG A 61 10.47 12.06 -4.91
N ALA A 62 10.94 11.29 -5.89
CA ALA A 62 10.61 11.51 -7.30
C ALA A 62 9.12 11.33 -7.58
N ALA A 63 8.48 10.37 -6.91
CA ALA A 63 7.06 10.09 -7.07
C ALA A 63 6.14 11.14 -6.49
N LEU A 64 6.49 11.80 -5.39
CA LEU A 64 5.66 12.77 -4.69
C LEU A 64 6.13 14.23 -4.88
N GLY A 65 7.40 14.47 -5.14
CA GLY A 65 8.00 15.80 -5.19
C GLY A 65 7.92 16.50 -3.84
N ASP A 66 7.53 17.77 -3.85
CA ASP A 66 7.26 18.57 -2.67
C ASP A 66 5.83 18.41 -2.14
N GLY A 67 4.99 17.64 -2.83
CA GLY A 67 3.57 17.42 -2.50
C GLY A 67 2.61 18.39 -3.16
N SER A 68 3.08 19.47 -3.78
CA SER A 68 2.22 20.53 -4.34
C SER A 68 1.18 20.00 -5.32
N ARG A 69 1.54 19.03 -6.17
CA ARG A 69 0.59 18.40 -7.11
C ARG A 69 -0.53 17.59 -6.44
N PHE A 70 -0.40 17.28 -5.16
CA PHE A 70 -1.41 16.59 -4.34
C PHE A 70 -2.07 17.55 -3.33
N GLY A 71 -1.75 18.85 -3.40
CA GLY A 71 -2.30 19.88 -2.53
C GLY A 71 -1.82 19.84 -1.09
N VAL A 72 -0.60 19.34 -0.83
CA VAL A 72 -0.06 19.12 0.51
C VAL A 72 1.42 19.49 0.58
N ASN A 73 1.88 19.87 1.79
CA ASN A 73 3.30 20.01 2.10
C ASN A 73 3.84 18.67 2.64
N LEU A 74 4.94 18.17 2.06
CA LEU A 74 5.55 16.90 2.45
C LEU A 74 6.83 17.10 3.24
N HIS A 75 6.92 16.42 4.39
CA HIS A 75 8.12 16.31 5.21
C HIS A 75 8.65 14.88 5.14
N TYR A 76 9.83 14.69 4.58
CA TYR A 76 10.45 13.39 4.46
C TYR A 76 11.37 13.11 5.66
N VAL A 77 11.17 11.96 6.31
CA VAL A 77 12.00 11.50 7.43
C VAL A 77 12.63 10.16 7.05
N GLU A 78 13.95 10.12 6.98
CA GLU A 78 14.68 8.90 6.62
C GLU A 78 14.99 8.04 7.86
N GLU A 79 14.85 6.73 7.69
CA GLU A 79 15.21 5.71 8.66
C GLU A 79 16.55 5.09 8.20
N PRO A 80 17.66 5.23 8.96
CA PRO A 80 18.91 4.57 8.59
C PRO A 80 18.81 3.04 8.61
N VAL A 81 17.94 2.51 9.46
CA VAL A 81 17.50 1.11 9.51
C VAL A 81 15.98 1.09 9.63
N ILE A 82 15.33 0.02 9.18
CA ILE A 82 13.88 -0.11 9.37
C ILE A 82 13.56 -0.13 10.86
N LEU A 83 12.65 0.77 11.29
CA LEU A 83 12.30 0.97 12.71
C LEU A 83 10.96 0.33 13.09
N GLY A 84 10.23 -0.26 12.14
CA GLY A 84 8.86 -0.74 12.38
C GLY A 84 7.84 0.39 12.39
N THR A 85 6.58 0.10 12.76
CA THR A 85 5.51 1.11 12.65
C THR A 85 5.55 2.16 13.76
N SER A 86 5.80 1.77 15.01
CA SER A 86 5.93 2.74 16.10
C SER A 86 7.32 3.38 16.19
N GLY A 87 8.39 2.65 15.86
CA GLY A 87 9.71 3.26 15.76
C GLY A 87 9.80 4.32 14.66
N ALA A 88 9.04 4.16 13.56
CA ALA A 88 8.89 5.19 12.54
C ALA A 88 8.21 6.46 13.09
N LEU A 89 7.18 6.30 13.94
CA LEU A 89 6.56 7.44 14.63
C LEU A 89 7.55 8.13 15.57
N ASP A 90 8.33 7.35 16.33
CA ASP A 90 9.37 7.91 17.21
C ASP A 90 10.43 8.69 16.44
N ASN A 91 10.87 8.18 15.29
CA ASN A 91 11.84 8.86 14.42
C ASN A 91 11.31 10.19 13.85
N ALA A 92 9.99 10.33 13.70
CA ALA A 92 9.31 11.54 13.27
C ALA A 92 8.69 12.34 14.42
N ARG A 93 8.95 11.99 15.68
CA ARG A 93 8.28 12.52 16.87
C ARG A 93 8.20 14.03 16.92
N GLU A 94 9.31 14.73 16.69
CA GLU A 94 9.38 16.20 16.76
C GLU A 94 8.43 16.89 15.77
N LEU A 95 8.10 16.21 14.65
CA LEU A 95 7.15 16.71 13.66
C LEU A 95 5.70 16.32 13.97
N LEU A 96 5.48 15.33 14.85
CA LEU A 96 4.17 14.73 15.12
C LEU A 96 3.59 15.10 16.48
N GLU A 97 4.43 15.43 17.45
CA GLU A 97 3.98 15.80 18.81
C GLU A 97 3.17 17.11 18.80
N GLY A 98 2.20 17.19 19.71
CA GLY A 98 1.45 18.41 19.99
C GLY A 98 0.02 18.45 19.48
N GLU A 99 -0.38 17.58 18.57
CA GLU A 99 -1.76 17.48 18.09
C GLU A 99 -2.16 16.03 17.76
N THR A 100 -3.47 15.78 17.63
CA THR A 100 -3.99 14.50 17.12
C THR A 100 -3.51 14.28 15.69
N ILE A 101 -2.97 13.10 15.39
CA ILE A 101 -2.42 12.75 14.08
C ILE A 101 -3.18 11.60 13.43
N ILE A 102 -3.21 11.61 12.09
CA ILE A 102 -3.68 10.49 11.27
C ILE A 102 -2.46 9.73 10.74
N VAL A 103 -2.42 8.42 10.95
CA VAL A 103 -1.37 7.56 10.41
C VAL A 103 -1.96 6.57 9.42
N VAL A 104 -1.41 6.51 8.22
CA VAL A 104 -1.90 5.66 7.13
C VAL A 104 -0.75 4.88 6.51
N ASN A 105 -0.97 3.60 6.26
CA ASN A 105 -0.02 2.80 5.49
C ASN A 105 0.07 3.29 4.04
N GLY A 106 1.27 3.59 3.54
CA GLY A 106 1.54 4.05 2.16
C GLY A 106 1.34 2.99 1.07
N LYS A 107 0.54 1.98 1.33
CA LYS A 107 0.27 0.83 0.44
C LYS A 107 -1.21 0.56 0.22
N ILE A 108 -2.08 1.50 0.57
CA ILE A 108 -3.53 1.34 0.45
C ILE A 108 -4.13 2.41 -0.48
N ILE A 109 -5.27 2.06 -1.06
CA ILE A 109 -6.17 2.98 -1.76
C ILE A 109 -7.55 2.80 -1.11
N THR A 110 -8.19 3.89 -0.70
CA THR A 110 -9.44 3.80 0.06
C THR A 110 -10.29 5.06 -0.10
N ASP A 111 -11.58 4.92 0.13
CA ASP A 111 -12.57 6.00 0.26
C ASP A 111 -13.27 6.01 1.63
N ILE A 112 -12.70 5.33 2.63
CA ILE A 112 -13.22 5.30 4.00
C ILE A 112 -13.39 6.73 4.52
N ASP A 113 -14.55 7.04 5.11
CA ASP A 113 -14.84 8.37 5.65
C ASP A 113 -14.05 8.64 6.95
N LEU A 114 -12.97 9.44 6.85
CA LEU A 114 -12.17 9.85 8.00
C LEU A 114 -12.92 10.78 8.97
N ASN A 115 -13.94 11.52 8.53
CA ASN A 115 -14.73 12.34 9.44
C ASN A 115 -15.48 11.47 10.45
N ALA A 116 -16.08 10.36 9.99
CA ALA A 116 -16.74 9.38 10.87
C ALA A 116 -15.74 8.71 11.84
N VAL A 117 -14.52 8.45 11.38
CA VAL A 117 -13.44 7.92 12.25
C VAL A 117 -13.05 8.94 13.30
N LEU A 118 -12.84 10.20 12.92
CA LEU A 118 -12.50 11.31 13.83
C LEU A 118 -13.61 11.57 14.85
N GLU A 119 -14.87 11.47 14.45
CA GLU A 119 -16.01 11.57 15.36
C GLU A 119 -15.98 10.46 16.43
N THR A 120 -15.77 9.21 15.99
CA THR A 120 -15.60 8.07 16.91
C THR A 120 -14.43 8.31 17.86
N HIS A 121 -13.29 8.77 17.36
CA HIS A 121 -12.11 9.05 18.16
C HIS A 121 -12.39 10.09 19.26
N ARG A 122 -12.96 11.24 18.88
CA ARG A 122 -13.31 12.32 19.82
C ARG A 122 -14.35 11.89 20.86
N ARG A 123 -15.39 11.18 20.43
CA ARG A 123 -16.48 10.69 21.31
C ARG A 123 -15.98 9.68 22.32
N THR A 124 -15.10 8.79 21.92
CA THR A 124 -14.57 7.74 22.80
C THR A 124 -13.44 8.23 23.70
N LYS A 125 -12.83 9.39 23.41
CA LYS A 125 -11.67 9.96 24.12
C LYS A 125 -10.50 8.95 24.20
N ALA A 126 -10.35 8.12 23.18
CA ALA A 126 -9.34 7.10 23.13
C ALA A 126 -7.95 7.70 22.87
N ILE A 127 -6.89 7.03 23.34
CA ILE A 127 -5.51 7.41 23.00
C ILE A 127 -5.18 7.06 21.52
N ALA A 128 -5.85 6.03 21.00
CA ALA A 128 -5.78 5.63 19.61
C ALA A 128 -7.14 5.10 19.13
N THR A 129 -7.44 5.30 17.86
CA THR A 129 -8.59 4.68 17.18
C THR A 129 -8.11 3.96 15.93
N LEU A 130 -8.33 2.65 15.85
CA LEU A 130 -8.01 1.82 14.72
C LEU A 130 -9.21 1.72 13.78
N VAL A 131 -8.96 1.89 12.49
CA VAL A 131 -10.00 1.67 11.47
C VAL A 131 -9.97 0.21 11.04
N LEU A 132 -11.11 -0.44 11.21
CA LEU A 132 -11.30 -1.86 10.94
C LEU A 132 -12.28 -2.06 9.80
N MET A 133 -12.15 -3.18 9.11
CA MET A 133 -13.14 -3.66 8.15
C MET A 133 -13.42 -5.15 8.34
N SER A 134 -14.59 -5.58 7.92
CA SER A 134 -14.96 -6.98 7.85
C SER A 134 -14.09 -7.72 6.83
N ASN A 135 -13.64 -8.94 7.17
CA ASN A 135 -12.80 -9.79 6.32
C ASN A 135 -13.44 -11.17 6.08
N PRO A 136 -14.56 -11.22 5.34
CA PRO A 136 -15.33 -12.46 5.16
C PRO A 136 -14.57 -13.55 4.40
N GLU A 137 -13.55 -13.17 3.62
CA GLU A 137 -12.73 -14.09 2.85
C GLU A 137 -11.53 -14.62 3.65
N CYS A 138 -11.41 -14.27 4.94
CA CYS A 138 -10.28 -14.62 5.79
C CYS A 138 -8.90 -14.36 5.17
N GLN A 139 -8.79 -13.28 4.43
CA GLN A 139 -7.49 -12.87 3.88
C GLN A 139 -6.49 -12.63 5.02
N ARG A 140 -5.21 -12.90 4.78
CA ARG A 140 -4.16 -12.83 5.79
C ARG A 140 -3.82 -11.39 6.21
N PHE A 141 -4.69 -10.78 7.00
CA PHE A 141 -4.48 -9.50 7.65
C PHE A 141 -4.44 -9.68 9.18
N THR A 142 -4.02 -8.65 9.88
CA THR A 142 -4.06 -8.63 11.35
C THR A 142 -5.51 -8.64 11.80
N VAL A 143 -5.92 -9.69 12.49
CA VAL A 143 -7.25 -9.81 13.11
C VAL A 143 -7.30 -8.95 14.35
N VAL A 144 -8.43 -8.29 14.55
CA VAL A 144 -8.65 -7.41 15.70
C VAL A 144 -9.85 -7.90 16.51
N GLU A 145 -9.63 -8.15 17.79
CA GLU A 145 -10.66 -8.53 18.74
C GLU A 145 -11.20 -7.28 19.43
N THR A 146 -12.53 -7.14 19.45
CA THR A 146 -13.20 -5.97 20.02
C THR A 146 -14.33 -6.37 20.97
N ALA A 147 -14.64 -5.49 21.93
CA ALA A 147 -15.88 -5.52 22.69
C ALA A 147 -16.59 -4.18 22.44
N GLY A 148 -17.59 -4.20 21.55
CA GLY A 148 -18.14 -2.96 20.99
C GLY A 148 -17.04 -2.15 20.30
N GLU A 149 -16.94 -0.88 20.62
CA GLU A 149 -15.89 0.01 20.09
C GLU A 149 -14.56 -0.05 20.84
N CYS A 150 -14.38 -0.97 21.75
CA CYS A 150 -13.13 -1.09 22.52
C CYS A 150 -12.28 -2.23 21.98
N LEU A 151 -11.02 -1.91 21.62
CA LEU A 151 -10.01 -2.92 21.25
C LEU A 151 -9.71 -3.80 22.47
N LYS A 152 -9.69 -5.11 22.27
CA LYS A 152 -9.29 -6.10 23.29
C LYS A 152 -7.93 -6.71 23.00
N GLY A 153 -7.59 -6.86 21.74
CA GLY A 153 -6.32 -7.46 21.35
C GLY A 153 -6.25 -7.74 19.85
N PHE A 154 -5.19 -8.44 19.52
CA PHE A 154 -4.92 -8.90 18.15
C PHE A 154 -4.86 -10.42 18.15
N GLY A 155 -5.65 -11.02 17.27
CA GLY A 155 -5.79 -12.47 17.16
C GLY A 155 -5.14 -13.04 15.89
N SER A 156 -5.13 -14.36 15.83
CA SER A 156 -4.79 -15.11 14.64
C SER A 156 -5.99 -15.22 13.69
N MET A 157 -5.76 -15.21 12.39
CA MET A 157 -6.81 -15.44 11.41
C MET A 157 -7.39 -16.84 11.58
N PRO A 158 -8.71 -17.00 11.76
CA PRO A 158 -9.34 -18.30 11.77
C PRO A 158 -9.25 -18.97 10.39
N VAL A 159 -9.31 -20.29 10.34
CA VAL A 159 -9.50 -21.00 9.07
C VAL A 159 -10.90 -20.70 8.55
N GLN A 160 -11.04 -20.41 7.26
CA GLN A 160 -12.32 -20.02 6.65
C GLN A 160 -13.47 -20.99 6.96
N ALA A 161 -13.17 -22.30 7.05
CA ALA A 161 -14.16 -23.32 7.41
C ALA A 161 -14.70 -23.18 8.85
N ASP A 162 -13.97 -22.56 9.76
CA ASP A 162 -14.32 -22.51 11.19
C ASP A 162 -15.40 -21.48 11.50
N TYR A 163 -15.77 -20.61 10.55
CA TYR A 163 -16.76 -19.58 10.84
C TYR A 163 -17.84 -19.37 9.77
N VAL A 164 -18.08 -20.37 8.94
CA VAL A 164 -19.27 -20.37 8.04
C VAL A 164 -20.53 -20.14 8.89
N GLY A 165 -21.22 -19.03 8.62
CA GLY A 165 -22.42 -18.61 9.37
C GLY A 165 -22.17 -17.80 10.66
N LYS A 166 -20.90 -17.48 11.02
CA LYS A 166 -20.54 -16.56 12.11
C LYS A 166 -20.25 -15.14 11.58
N VAL A 167 -20.10 -14.21 12.51
CA VAL A 167 -19.68 -12.84 12.17
C VAL A 167 -18.27 -12.87 11.60
N ALA A 168 -18.07 -12.25 10.43
CA ALA A 168 -16.75 -12.19 9.80
C ALA A 168 -15.71 -11.50 10.72
N PRO A 169 -14.47 -12.00 10.75
CA PRO A 169 -13.42 -11.37 11.54
C PRO A 169 -13.16 -9.95 11.07
N LEU A 170 -12.82 -9.08 12.02
CA LEU A 170 -12.39 -7.73 11.75
C LEU A 170 -10.90 -7.71 11.46
N MET A 171 -10.49 -6.98 10.44
CA MET A 171 -9.09 -6.76 10.10
C MET A 171 -8.70 -5.29 10.27
N PHE A 172 -7.45 -5.04 10.62
CA PHE A 172 -6.88 -3.69 10.66
C PHE A 172 -6.51 -3.20 9.27
N THR A 173 -7.08 -2.07 8.88
CA THR A 173 -6.87 -1.48 7.53
C THR A 173 -5.53 -0.79 7.34
N GLY A 174 -4.80 -0.50 8.43
CA GLY A 174 -3.59 0.32 8.42
C GLY A 174 -3.86 1.82 8.47
N ILE A 175 -5.08 2.21 8.86
CA ILE A 175 -5.47 3.61 9.16
C ILE A 175 -5.73 3.71 10.65
N GLN A 176 -5.13 4.71 11.30
CA GLN A 176 -5.29 4.94 12.73
C GLN A 176 -5.21 6.42 13.08
N ILE A 177 -5.92 6.83 14.11
CA ILE A 177 -5.87 8.16 14.70
C ILE A 177 -5.20 8.05 16.06
N LEU A 178 -4.24 8.90 16.34
CA LEU A 178 -3.42 8.85 17.53
C LEU A 178 -3.41 10.19 18.26
N GLU A 179 -3.60 10.16 19.57
CA GLU A 179 -3.38 11.31 20.44
C GLU A 179 -1.88 11.48 20.77
N PRO A 180 -1.40 12.71 21.04
CA PRO A 180 0.01 12.96 21.35
C PRO A 180 0.56 12.07 22.49
N ARG A 181 -0.23 11.79 23.50
CA ARG A 181 0.18 10.94 24.64
C ARG A 181 0.47 9.48 24.26
N ILE A 182 0.19 9.04 23.02
CA ILE A 182 0.64 7.72 22.52
C ILE A 182 2.15 7.59 22.55
N PHE A 183 2.87 8.70 22.40
CA PHE A 183 4.32 8.74 22.43
C PHE A 183 4.92 8.35 23.78
N ASP A 184 4.18 8.42 24.87
CA ASP A 184 4.61 7.95 26.20
C ASP A 184 4.81 6.43 26.24
N TYR A 185 4.16 5.71 25.32
CA TYR A 185 4.21 4.25 25.17
C TYR A 185 5.16 3.79 24.05
N ILE A 186 5.69 4.72 23.23
CA ILE A 186 6.59 4.39 22.14
C ILE A 186 8.03 4.46 22.63
N PRO A 187 8.77 3.33 22.63
CA PRO A 187 10.16 3.32 23.06
C PRO A 187 11.05 4.15 22.11
N ARG A 188 12.05 4.82 22.66
CA ARG A 188 12.94 5.74 21.95
C ARG A 188 14.03 5.01 21.17
N GLY A 189 14.17 5.33 19.87
CA GLY A 189 15.31 4.91 19.06
C GLY A 189 15.43 3.41 18.78
N VAL A 190 14.36 2.64 18.95
CA VAL A 190 14.38 1.19 18.76
C VAL A 190 13.32 0.72 17.77
N PHE A 191 13.56 -0.44 17.18
CA PHE A 191 12.57 -1.12 16.36
C PHE A 191 11.36 -1.53 17.20
N SER A 192 10.17 -1.09 16.80
CA SER A 192 8.92 -1.45 17.48
C SER A 192 7.71 -1.30 16.56
N HIS A 193 6.62 -2.01 16.91
CA HIS A 193 5.35 -1.97 16.19
C HIS A 193 4.21 -1.47 17.06
N THR A 194 3.30 -0.67 16.51
CA THR A 194 2.10 -0.18 17.21
C THR A 194 1.24 -1.33 17.72
N THR A 195 0.97 -2.34 16.88
CA THR A 195 0.06 -3.44 17.21
C THR A 195 0.67 -4.51 18.13
N ALA A 196 1.98 -4.73 18.05
CA ALA A 196 2.66 -5.77 18.83
C ALA A 196 3.20 -5.27 20.16
N ASP A 197 3.67 -4.02 20.21
CA ASP A 197 4.40 -3.50 21.35
C ASP A 197 3.60 -2.39 22.08
N VAL A 198 3.16 -1.37 21.35
CA VAL A 198 2.59 -0.15 21.95
C VAL A 198 1.16 -0.35 22.46
N TYR A 199 0.26 -0.87 21.63
CA TYR A 199 -1.14 -1.00 22.02
C TYR A 199 -1.37 -2.01 23.16
N PRO A 200 -0.74 -3.21 23.18
CA PRO A 200 -0.85 -4.10 24.33
C PRO A 200 -0.38 -3.45 25.63
N GLN A 201 0.73 -2.70 25.60
CA GLN A 201 1.25 -1.98 26.75
C GLN A 201 0.29 -0.88 27.22
N ALA A 202 -0.22 -0.05 26.30
CA ALA A 202 -1.17 1.01 26.65
C ALA A 202 -2.47 0.46 27.26
N ILE A 203 -3.02 -0.63 26.69
CA ILE A 203 -4.19 -1.33 27.26
C ILE A 203 -3.91 -1.86 28.65
N ALA A 204 -2.75 -2.49 28.87
CA ALA A 204 -2.36 -3.01 30.18
C ALA A 204 -2.23 -1.92 31.25
N GLN A 205 -1.94 -0.68 30.85
CA GLN A 205 -1.88 0.49 31.73
C GLN A 205 -3.22 1.25 31.84
N GLY A 206 -4.31 0.68 31.30
CA GLY A 206 -5.66 1.22 31.45
C GLY A 206 -6.05 2.24 30.36
N GLU A 207 -5.23 2.44 29.34
CA GLU A 207 -5.59 3.32 28.22
C GLU A 207 -6.68 2.70 27.35
N ARG A 208 -7.56 3.55 26.84
CA ARG A 208 -8.58 3.15 25.89
C ARG A 208 -8.06 3.25 24.47
N ILE A 209 -8.10 2.14 23.75
CA ILE A 209 -7.94 2.10 22.31
C ILE A 209 -9.29 1.76 21.69
N SER A 210 -9.76 2.60 20.78
CA SER A 210 -11.05 2.41 20.11
C SER A 210 -10.89 1.71 18.77
N ALA A 211 -11.95 1.04 18.38
CA ALA A 211 -12.13 0.43 17.07
C ALA A 211 -13.29 1.13 16.35
N HIS A 212 -13.06 1.60 15.15
CA HIS A 212 -14.07 2.10 14.22
C HIS A 212 -14.24 1.10 13.08
N VAL A 213 -15.40 0.46 12.98
CA VAL A 213 -15.69 -0.47 11.88
C VAL A 213 -16.22 0.34 10.70
N ALA A 214 -15.38 0.48 9.70
CA ALA A 214 -15.68 1.26 8.50
C ALA A 214 -16.32 0.43 7.39
N THR A 215 -17.00 1.13 6.50
CA THR A 215 -17.44 0.68 5.19
C THR A 215 -16.73 1.47 4.10
N GLY A 216 -16.84 1.03 2.85
CA GLY A 216 -16.20 1.68 1.72
C GLY A 216 -15.22 0.76 1.01
N LYS A 217 -14.49 1.32 0.05
CA LYS A 217 -13.45 0.61 -0.70
C LYS A 217 -12.14 0.62 0.06
N TRP A 218 -11.47 -0.50 0.04
CA TRP A 218 -10.14 -0.60 0.60
C TRP A 218 -9.32 -1.63 -0.19
N TYR A 219 -8.27 -1.17 -0.82
CA TYR A 219 -7.32 -1.97 -1.58
C TYR A 219 -5.96 -1.91 -0.91
N GLU A 220 -5.35 -3.07 -0.66
CA GLU A 220 -3.99 -3.15 -0.14
C GLU A 220 -3.07 -3.81 -1.16
N LEU A 221 -2.06 -3.07 -1.62
CA LEU A 221 -1.09 -3.56 -2.57
C LEU A 221 -0.03 -4.41 -1.86
N SER A 222 -0.06 -5.72 -2.08
CA SER A 222 0.86 -6.64 -1.39
C SER A 222 1.58 -7.63 -2.30
N THR A 223 1.00 -8.02 -3.43
CA THR A 223 1.55 -9.00 -4.38
C THR A 223 1.35 -8.54 -5.81
N LEU A 224 2.07 -9.17 -6.76
CA LEU A 224 1.90 -8.91 -8.20
C LEU A 224 0.47 -9.21 -8.67
N GLN A 225 -0.12 -10.31 -8.21
CA GLN A 225 -1.51 -10.64 -8.53
C GLN A 225 -2.47 -9.54 -8.06
N ARG A 226 -2.36 -9.13 -6.79
CA ARG A 226 -3.21 -8.05 -6.25
C ARG A 226 -2.99 -6.71 -6.97
N TYR A 227 -1.77 -6.44 -7.44
CA TYR A 227 -1.51 -5.25 -8.23
C TYR A 227 -2.36 -5.24 -9.51
N LEU A 228 -2.36 -6.36 -10.25
CA LEU A 228 -3.16 -6.48 -11.48
C LEU A 228 -4.66 -6.41 -11.15
N ASP A 229 -5.14 -7.18 -10.17
CA ASP A 229 -6.56 -7.24 -9.81
C ASP A 229 -7.10 -5.87 -9.33
N ILE A 230 -6.35 -5.14 -8.50
CA ILE A 230 -6.71 -3.79 -8.07
C ILE A 230 -6.77 -2.84 -9.28
N SER A 231 -5.74 -2.89 -10.14
CA SER A 231 -5.71 -2.03 -11.33
C SER A 231 -6.91 -2.31 -12.26
N LEU A 232 -7.24 -3.58 -12.48
CA LEU A 232 -8.38 -3.97 -13.31
C LEU A 232 -9.72 -3.56 -12.68
N SER A 233 -9.87 -3.70 -11.37
CA SER A 233 -11.07 -3.23 -10.65
C SER A 233 -11.26 -1.73 -10.80
N MET A 234 -10.19 -0.94 -10.64
CA MET A 234 -10.23 0.51 -10.81
C MET A 234 -10.47 0.93 -12.26
N LEU A 235 -9.94 0.20 -13.24
CA LEU A 235 -10.20 0.43 -14.67
C LEU A 235 -11.68 0.15 -15.00
N ALA A 236 -12.24 -0.94 -14.48
CA ALA A 236 -13.64 -1.29 -14.69
C ALA A 236 -14.58 -0.21 -14.14
N GLU A 237 -14.27 0.41 -13.01
CA GLU A 237 -15.01 1.56 -12.46
C GLU A 237 -14.99 2.78 -13.41
N GLN A 238 -13.90 2.94 -14.17
CA GLN A 238 -13.75 3.99 -15.19
C GLN A 238 -14.27 3.56 -16.58
N GLN A 239 -14.85 2.36 -16.70
CA GLN A 239 -15.27 1.76 -17.96
C GLN A 239 -14.12 1.63 -18.97
N GLN A 240 -12.93 1.36 -18.47
CA GLN A 240 -11.71 1.16 -19.24
C GLN A 240 -11.24 -0.29 -19.12
N ASP A 241 -10.53 -0.78 -20.14
CA ASP A 241 -9.99 -2.15 -20.18
C ASP A 241 -8.46 -2.17 -20.03
N VAL A 242 -7.82 -1.06 -20.38
CA VAL A 242 -6.36 -0.93 -20.40
C VAL A 242 -5.94 0.46 -19.90
N THR A 243 -4.89 0.52 -19.10
CA THR A 243 -4.17 1.77 -18.87
C THR A 243 -2.88 1.78 -19.66
N VAL A 244 -2.59 2.93 -20.27
CA VAL A 244 -1.41 3.11 -21.14
C VAL A 244 -0.63 4.31 -20.61
N GLY A 245 0.61 4.05 -20.20
CA GLY A 245 1.55 5.08 -19.73
C GLY A 245 2.03 6.01 -20.85
N ALA A 246 2.90 6.92 -20.50
CA ALA A 246 3.45 7.89 -21.44
C ALA A 246 4.35 7.21 -22.49
N ARG A 247 4.40 7.77 -23.70
CA ARG A 247 5.28 7.35 -24.81
C ARG A 247 5.16 5.88 -25.21
N CYS A 248 4.04 5.23 -24.90
CA CYS A 248 3.77 3.87 -25.34
C CYS A 248 3.41 3.83 -26.84
N THR A 249 3.78 2.74 -27.48
CA THR A 249 3.42 2.46 -28.89
C THR A 249 2.76 1.09 -28.99
N ILE A 250 1.56 1.05 -29.53
CA ILE A 250 0.83 -0.20 -29.83
C ILE A 250 0.65 -0.27 -31.35
N SER A 251 1.32 -1.24 -31.98
CA SER A 251 1.32 -1.40 -33.42
C SER A 251 -0.02 -1.92 -33.95
N LYS A 252 -0.28 -1.69 -35.22
CA LYS A 252 -1.46 -2.20 -35.90
C LYS A 252 -1.52 -3.73 -35.83
N GLY A 253 -2.70 -4.26 -35.53
CA GLY A 253 -2.92 -5.71 -35.38
C GLY A 253 -2.64 -6.25 -33.97
N ALA A 254 -1.92 -5.51 -33.13
CA ALA A 254 -1.73 -5.91 -31.73
C ALA A 254 -3.05 -5.82 -30.94
N LEU A 255 -3.25 -6.79 -30.05
CA LEU A 255 -4.44 -6.87 -29.18
C LEU A 255 -4.00 -6.78 -27.71
N VAL A 256 -4.48 -5.74 -27.03
CA VAL A 256 -4.21 -5.53 -25.60
C VAL A 256 -5.53 -5.47 -24.86
N ARG A 257 -5.69 -6.30 -23.83
CA ARG A 257 -6.90 -6.36 -23.01
C ARG A 257 -6.56 -6.57 -21.54
N GLN A 258 -7.36 -5.98 -20.64
CA GLN A 258 -7.27 -6.13 -19.20
C GLN A 258 -5.82 -6.00 -18.70
N SER A 259 -5.12 -4.96 -19.14
CA SER A 259 -3.67 -4.87 -18.92
C SER A 259 -3.24 -3.47 -18.50
N VAL A 260 -2.08 -3.42 -17.83
CA VAL A 260 -1.45 -2.21 -17.32
C VAL A 260 -0.11 -2.03 -18.05
N LEU A 261 0.00 -0.97 -18.82
CA LEU A 261 1.23 -0.58 -19.48
C LEU A 261 1.81 0.64 -18.77
N TRP A 262 3.05 0.51 -18.28
CA TRP A 262 3.81 1.62 -17.73
C TRP A 262 4.39 2.47 -18.87
N ASP A 263 5.35 3.35 -18.58
CA ASP A 263 5.89 4.26 -19.58
C ASP A 263 6.80 3.55 -20.60
N ASP A 264 6.91 4.13 -21.81
CA ASP A 264 7.83 3.68 -22.88
C ASP A 264 7.62 2.24 -23.36
N VAL A 265 6.44 1.65 -23.17
CA VAL A 265 6.13 0.29 -23.62
C VAL A 265 5.90 0.27 -25.14
N VAL A 266 6.50 -0.72 -25.81
CA VAL A 266 6.33 -0.96 -27.24
C VAL A 266 5.71 -2.32 -27.46
N ILE A 267 4.56 -2.39 -28.10
CA ILE A 267 3.89 -3.63 -28.51
C ILE A 267 3.87 -3.70 -30.03
N GLU A 268 4.59 -4.69 -30.59
CA GLU A 268 4.74 -4.85 -32.04
C GLU A 268 3.51 -5.51 -32.68
N ALA A 269 3.50 -5.57 -34.01
CA ALA A 269 2.38 -6.06 -34.79
C ALA A 269 1.96 -7.47 -34.41
N ASP A 270 0.64 -7.73 -34.37
CA ASP A 270 0.03 -9.03 -34.10
C ASP A 270 0.34 -9.65 -32.73
N ALA A 271 1.05 -8.92 -31.84
CA ALA A 271 1.26 -9.34 -30.46
C ALA A 271 -0.06 -9.34 -29.67
N ARG A 272 -0.18 -10.23 -28.71
CA ARG A 272 -1.36 -10.37 -27.85
C ARG A 272 -0.98 -10.24 -26.39
N VAL A 273 -1.59 -9.29 -25.68
CA VAL A 273 -1.35 -9.03 -24.26
C VAL A 273 -2.70 -9.07 -23.55
N HIS A 274 -2.83 -9.99 -22.61
CA HIS A 274 -4.05 -10.18 -21.84
C HIS A 274 -3.73 -10.42 -20.36
N ARG A 275 -4.43 -9.68 -19.49
CA ARG A 275 -4.26 -9.75 -18.03
C ARG A 275 -2.78 -9.64 -17.61
N ALA A 276 -2.12 -8.61 -18.11
CA ALA A 276 -0.69 -8.44 -17.89
C ALA A 276 -0.30 -7.05 -17.39
N VAL A 277 0.84 -6.98 -16.72
CA VAL A 277 1.51 -5.74 -16.34
C VAL A 277 2.82 -5.65 -17.10
N LEU A 278 2.99 -4.63 -17.89
CA LEU A 278 4.21 -4.34 -18.63
C LEU A 278 4.91 -3.15 -17.97
N GLY A 279 6.08 -3.38 -17.38
CA GLY A 279 6.90 -2.34 -16.74
C GLY A 279 7.55 -1.40 -17.76
N ASP A 280 8.23 -0.36 -17.27
CA ASP A 280 8.82 0.68 -18.12
C ASP A 280 9.77 0.14 -19.19
N GLY A 281 9.57 0.60 -20.43
CA GLY A 281 10.42 0.30 -21.59
C GLY A 281 10.37 -1.16 -22.04
N VAL A 282 9.36 -1.93 -21.60
CA VAL A 282 9.15 -3.30 -22.11
C VAL A 282 8.80 -3.26 -23.58
N ARG A 283 9.42 -4.15 -24.37
CA ARG A 283 9.11 -4.35 -25.78
C ARG A 283 8.58 -5.77 -25.98
N ILE A 284 7.35 -5.89 -26.48
CA ILE A 284 6.74 -7.17 -26.84
C ILE A 284 6.90 -7.37 -28.34
N PRO A 285 7.69 -8.38 -28.80
CA PRO A 285 7.93 -8.68 -30.19
C PRO A 285 6.66 -9.02 -30.97
N ALA A 286 6.75 -8.89 -32.28
CA ALA A 286 5.65 -9.21 -33.19
C ALA A 286 5.14 -10.64 -33.00
N GLY A 287 3.83 -10.81 -32.89
CA GLY A 287 3.17 -12.11 -32.73
C GLY A 287 3.35 -12.78 -31.35
N GLU A 288 4.10 -12.18 -30.41
CA GLU A 288 4.28 -12.74 -29.08
C GLU A 288 2.97 -12.71 -28.26
N GLN A 289 2.79 -13.72 -27.41
CA GLN A 289 1.63 -13.82 -26.52
C GLN A 289 2.07 -13.71 -25.06
N ILE A 290 1.50 -12.76 -24.35
CA ILE A 290 1.66 -12.53 -22.91
C ILE A 290 0.29 -12.65 -22.26
N GLU A 291 0.17 -13.59 -21.35
CA GLU A 291 -1.07 -13.85 -20.62
C GLU A 291 -0.79 -14.07 -19.14
N GLU A 292 -1.62 -13.47 -18.27
CA GLU A 292 -1.52 -13.55 -16.81
C GLU A 292 -0.08 -13.43 -16.30
N ALA A 293 0.60 -12.33 -16.65
CA ALA A 293 2.01 -12.16 -16.34
C ALA A 293 2.38 -10.72 -16.00
N VAL A 294 3.46 -10.59 -15.24
CA VAL A 294 4.20 -9.35 -15.08
C VAL A 294 5.48 -9.43 -15.89
N VAL A 295 5.72 -8.43 -16.72
CA VAL A 295 6.89 -8.36 -17.60
C VAL A 295 7.69 -7.11 -17.29
N VAL A 296 8.99 -7.27 -17.11
CA VAL A 296 9.95 -6.18 -17.03
C VAL A 296 11.10 -6.42 -18.01
N ARG A 297 11.86 -5.38 -18.35
CA ARG A 297 13.09 -5.56 -19.14
C ARG A 297 14.06 -6.49 -18.40
N ASN A 298 14.65 -7.46 -19.08
CA ASN A 298 15.63 -8.34 -18.47
C ASN A 298 16.84 -7.57 -17.91
N SER A 299 17.26 -6.48 -18.56
CA SER A 299 18.33 -5.61 -18.06
C SER A 299 18.08 -5.03 -16.67
N LEU A 300 16.82 -4.92 -16.24
CA LEU A 300 16.46 -4.44 -14.91
C LEU A 300 16.86 -5.43 -13.80
N VAL A 301 16.77 -6.73 -14.08
CA VAL A 301 16.94 -7.82 -13.08
C VAL A 301 18.17 -8.68 -13.34
N HIS A 302 18.80 -8.55 -14.50
CA HIS A 302 19.97 -9.35 -14.87
C HIS A 302 21.12 -9.19 -13.85
N GLY A 303 21.67 -10.32 -13.40
CA GLY A 303 22.75 -10.34 -12.41
C GLY A 303 22.31 -10.00 -10.98
N LYS A 304 21.01 -9.85 -10.72
CA LYS A 304 20.47 -9.56 -9.39
C LYS A 304 19.80 -10.79 -8.77
N ASN A 305 19.84 -10.87 -7.46
CA ASN A 305 19.17 -11.92 -6.71
C ASN A 305 17.72 -11.55 -6.42
N ALA A 306 16.79 -12.40 -6.83
CA ALA A 306 15.39 -12.24 -6.47
C ALA A 306 15.21 -12.33 -4.94
N PRO A 307 14.40 -11.46 -4.31
CA PRO A 307 14.09 -11.58 -2.90
C PRO A 307 13.42 -12.91 -2.54
N PRO A 308 13.58 -13.42 -1.30
CA PRO A 308 13.09 -14.77 -0.93
C PRO A 308 11.59 -15.01 -1.13
N LYS A 309 10.78 -13.94 -1.18
CA LYS A 309 9.31 -14.01 -1.37
C LYS A 309 8.86 -13.61 -2.78
N ALA A 310 9.78 -13.45 -3.70
CA ALA A 310 9.47 -13.14 -5.09
C ALA A 310 8.95 -14.37 -5.82
N LEU A 311 8.01 -14.17 -6.75
CA LEU A 311 7.62 -15.20 -7.70
C LEU A 311 8.76 -15.47 -8.68
N LYS A 312 8.85 -16.71 -9.14
CA LYS A 312 9.86 -17.11 -10.14
C LYS A 312 9.45 -16.58 -11.52
N GLY A 313 10.42 -16.12 -12.28
CA GLY A 313 10.24 -15.69 -13.66
C GLY A 313 11.23 -16.37 -14.60
N VAL A 314 11.03 -16.15 -15.89
CA VAL A 314 11.87 -16.66 -16.97
C VAL A 314 12.28 -15.54 -17.90
N VAL A 315 13.49 -15.65 -18.46
CA VAL A 315 13.97 -14.73 -19.49
C VAL A 315 13.39 -15.15 -20.84
N ARG A 316 12.78 -14.21 -21.56
CA ARG A 316 12.30 -14.35 -22.93
C ARG A 316 12.82 -13.17 -23.75
N GLY A 317 13.86 -13.39 -24.57
CA GLY A 317 14.53 -12.30 -25.29
C GLY A 317 15.01 -11.20 -24.33
N ASP A 318 14.62 -9.97 -24.58
CA ASP A 318 14.98 -8.82 -23.77
C ASP A 318 14.09 -8.64 -22.52
N ASN A 319 13.15 -9.55 -22.30
CA ASN A 319 12.17 -9.47 -21.22
C ASN A 319 12.41 -10.52 -20.14
N PHE A 320 12.07 -10.16 -18.89
CA PHE A 320 11.90 -11.10 -17.79
C PHE A 320 10.41 -11.19 -17.48
N VAL A 321 9.85 -12.38 -17.62
CA VAL A 321 8.41 -12.65 -17.52
C VAL A 321 8.12 -13.46 -16.26
N VAL A 322 7.25 -12.97 -15.40
CA VAL A 322 6.78 -13.64 -14.18
C VAL A 322 5.33 -14.02 -14.37
N PRO A 323 5.00 -15.31 -14.54
CA PRO A 323 3.61 -15.77 -14.59
C PRO A 323 2.91 -15.52 -13.26
N LEU A 324 1.64 -15.11 -13.31
CA LEU A 324 0.79 -14.90 -12.13
C LEU A 324 -0.02 -16.15 -11.77
N SER A 325 -0.40 -16.94 -12.77
CA SER A 325 -1.01 -18.26 -12.57
C SER A 325 0.08 -19.29 -12.22
N GLN A 326 0.26 -19.55 -10.92
CA GLN A 326 1.08 -20.68 -10.40
C GLN A 326 0.28 -21.51 -9.42
#